data_0a711f615ce05a0f54d803d799c7dcf1
#
_entry.id   0a711f615ce05a0f54d803d799c7dcf1
#
_cell.length_a   1.000
_cell.length_b   1.000
_cell.length_c   1.000
_cell.angle_alpha   90.00
_cell.angle_beta   90.00
_cell.angle_gamma   90.00
#
_symmetry.space_group_name_H-M   'P 1'
#
loop_
_entity.id
_entity.type
_entity.pdbx_description
1 polymer ?
#
loop_
_entity_poly.entity_id
_entity_poly.type
_entity_poly.pdbx_seq_one_letter_code
_entity_poly.pdbx_strand_id
1 'polypeptide(L)'
;MLTGETGAGKTALLSALKLLVGERADAGAVREGADRLLVEGRVFLGPGDADGHVVRRRVEAAGRGRVEIDGRMASVRELAEQVGATVDLCGQHEHQRLLSVGTHAGMLDAWTGERAASALAAYRDALAAAKAAADELARVRELAQSGTERLEQASFELRRIDEVNPQEGELEELEETLPRAEHAEVLLRASEGAREAVDGDGGATDALSGAVQTLREAARYDDALGSLADALQGSLIDIEDVASQLRDYRDGVELDPEELASMQQRMASLQGLMRAFGPTMGDVLARRDHAREVVEAAGDSGERERKARRAQEAAEAALAKAADALDAVRAKAAPRFAKAVTAQMGRLEMGSAQLEVALERLPRAQWGAAGPSKVELMYRPGAGLTARPLRRIASGGEVSRVMLACKVVLGEADGVDTLVFDEVDAGVGGSTARALAAVLADLAKTHQVIVVTHLAQVAVQGERHYLVAKHAGTGDVPETQLAEISGDARVAEIARMLSGDTSELSLEHAQALLAEAGRA
;
A
#
# COMPACT_ATOMS: atom_id res chain seq x y z
N MET A 1 32.47 -29.12 -18.67
CA MET A 1 31.56 -29.98 -19.46
C MET A 1 31.24 -31.24 -18.72
N LEU A 2 30.01 -31.70 -18.80
CA LEU A 2 29.52 -32.95 -18.19
C LEU A 2 29.06 -33.90 -19.28
N THR A 3 29.71 -35.07 -19.39
CA THR A 3 29.33 -36.11 -20.36
C THR A 3 29.02 -37.44 -19.64
N GLY A 4 28.58 -38.42 -20.35
CA GLY A 4 28.25 -39.77 -19.84
C GLY A 4 27.07 -40.40 -20.57
N GLU A 5 26.87 -41.68 -20.38
CA GLU A 5 25.77 -42.42 -21.04
C GLU A 5 24.39 -41.93 -20.62
N THR A 6 23.39 -42.15 -21.47
CA THR A 6 21.99 -41.85 -21.14
C THR A 6 21.58 -42.66 -19.90
N GLY A 7 21.03 -42.00 -18.90
CA GLY A 7 20.68 -42.61 -17.62
C GLY A 7 21.84 -42.79 -16.64
N ALA A 8 23.05 -42.29 -16.92
CA ALA A 8 24.19 -42.36 -16.01
C ALA A 8 24.04 -41.53 -14.71
N GLY A 9 23.03 -40.69 -14.60
CA GLY A 9 22.79 -39.85 -13.40
C GLY A 9 23.06 -38.37 -13.60
N LYS A 10 23.25 -37.90 -14.84
CA LYS A 10 23.40 -36.48 -15.18
C LYS A 10 22.26 -35.66 -14.62
N THR A 11 21.02 -36.12 -14.78
CA THR A 11 19.80 -35.49 -14.23
C THR A 11 19.83 -35.40 -12.70
N ALA A 12 20.41 -36.42 -12.01
CA ALA A 12 20.53 -36.38 -10.55
C ALA A 12 21.47 -35.25 -10.07
N LEU A 13 22.58 -35.00 -10.80
CA LEU A 13 23.50 -33.91 -10.52
C LEU A 13 22.83 -32.54 -10.73
N LEU A 14 22.06 -32.37 -11.81
CA LEU A 14 21.29 -31.16 -12.05
C LEU A 14 20.24 -30.96 -10.95
N SER A 15 19.55 -32.02 -10.53
CA SER A 15 18.60 -31.97 -9.42
C SER A 15 19.29 -31.56 -8.10
N ALA A 16 20.52 -31.97 -7.88
CA ALA A 16 21.30 -31.52 -6.73
C ALA A 16 21.62 -30.03 -6.81
N LEU A 17 22.04 -29.52 -7.98
CA LEU A 17 22.24 -28.07 -8.18
C LEU A 17 20.95 -27.29 -7.96
N LYS A 18 19.81 -27.75 -8.43
CA LYS A 18 18.49 -27.14 -8.19
C LYS A 18 18.20 -26.99 -6.69
N LEU A 19 18.50 -28.01 -5.92
CA LEU A 19 18.33 -27.96 -4.47
C LEU A 19 19.24 -26.91 -3.82
N LEU A 20 20.48 -26.76 -4.30
CA LEU A 20 21.44 -25.77 -3.80
C LEU A 20 21.06 -24.32 -4.15
N VAL A 21 20.33 -24.09 -5.24
CA VAL A 21 19.84 -22.76 -5.63
C VAL A 21 18.47 -22.41 -5.05
N GLY A 22 17.90 -23.28 -4.18
CA GLY A 22 16.68 -22.99 -3.46
C GLY A 22 15.39 -23.43 -4.16
N GLU A 23 15.48 -24.32 -5.15
CA GLU A 23 14.26 -24.89 -5.75
C GLU A 23 13.50 -25.81 -4.78
N ARG A 24 12.23 -26.07 -5.11
CA ARG A 24 11.40 -26.97 -4.31
C ARG A 24 11.97 -28.39 -4.34
N ALA A 25 12.09 -28.96 -3.15
CA ALA A 25 12.48 -30.35 -3.01
C ALA A 25 11.27 -31.27 -3.27
N ASP A 26 11.47 -32.29 -4.08
CA ASP A 26 10.54 -33.42 -4.21
C ASP A 26 11.00 -34.58 -3.31
N ALA A 27 10.11 -35.12 -2.50
CA ALA A 27 10.37 -36.31 -1.69
C ALA A 27 10.76 -37.52 -2.56
N GLY A 28 10.26 -37.60 -3.79
CA GLY A 28 10.63 -38.60 -4.78
C GLY A 28 12.09 -38.58 -5.22
N ALA A 29 12.84 -37.51 -4.92
CA ALA A 29 14.29 -37.43 -5.16
C ALA A 29 15.11 -38.20 -4.11
N VAL A 30 14.52 -38.58 -2.98
CA VAL A 30 15.16 -39.45 -1.98
C VAL A 30 15.21 -40.85 -2.53
N ARG A 31 16.40 -41.46 -2.56
CA ARG A 31 16.62 -42.82 -3.05
C ARG A 31 15.75 -43.78 -2.27
N GLU A 32 15.17 -44.75 -2.99
CA GLU A 32 14.36 -45.82 -2.37
C GLU A 32 15.19 -46.58 -1.32
N GLY A 33 14.64 -46.72 -0.11
CA GLY A 33 15.32 -47.34 1.02
C GLY A 33 16.25 -46.41 1.80
N ALA A 34 16.39 -45.14 1.41
CA ALA A 34 17.15 -44.13 2.17
C ALA A 34 16.21 -43.26 3.00
N ASP A 35 16.67 -42.85 4.20
CA ASP A 35 15.90 -41.96 5.07
C ASP A 35 15.93 -40.49 4.61
N ARG A 36 16.98 -40.13 3.88
CA ARG A 36 17.22 -38.72 3.48
C ARG A 36 18.11 -38.60 2.25
N LEU A 37 17.95 -37.49 1.56
CA LEU A 37 18.88 -36.93 0.58
C LEU A 37 19.67 -35.80 1.24
N LEU A 38 20.96 -35.71 0.97
CA LEU A 38 21.83 -34.61 1.38
C LEU A 38 22.61 -34.12 0.17
N VAL A 39 22.53 -32.79 -0.06
CA VAL A 39 23.37 -32.11 -1.04
C VAL A 39 24.17 -31.04 -0.31
N GLU A 40 25.45 -30.97 -0.60
CA GLU A 40 26.34 -29.92 -0.09
C GLU A 40 27.15 -29.35 -1.26
N GLY A 41 27.31 -28.03 -1.28
CA GLY A 41 28.08 -27.34 -2.30
C GLY A 41 28.72 -26.09 -1.74
N ARG A 42 29.81 -25.69 -2.36
CA ARG A 42 30.45 -24.39 -2.08
C ARG A 42 30.11 -23.44 -3.21
N VAL A 43 29.55 -22.27 -2.86
CA VAL A 43 29.09 -21.24 -3.79
C VAL A 43 29.83 -19.96 -3.50
N PHE A 44 30.29 -19.28 -4.55
CA PHE A 44 30.98 -18.00 -4.45
C PHE A 44 29.99 -16.91 -4.90
N LEU A 45 29.75 -15.92 -4.04
CA LEU A 45 28.70 -14.90 -4.24
C LEU A 45 29.22 -13.60 -4.88
N GLY A 46 30.40 -13.64 -5.46
CA GLY A 46 30.99 -12.53 -6.20
C GLY A 46 32.52 -12.50 -6.17
N PRO A 47 33.16 -11.55 -6.86
CA PRO A 47 34.64 -11.50 -7.02
C PRO A 47 35.41 -11.30 -5.73
N GLY A 48 34.78 -10.80 -4.67
CA GLY A 48 35.39 -10.57 -3.35
C GLY A 48 35.24 -11.73 -2.37
N ASP A 49 34.52 -12.77 -2.74
CA ASP A 49 34.24 -13.94 -1.89
C ASP A 49 35.31 -15.03 -2.13
N ALA A 50 36.47 -14.89 -1.47
CA ALA A 50 37.59 -15.81 -1.65
C ALA A 50 37.36 -17.20 -1.01
N ASP A 51 36.59 -17.28 0.07
CA ASP A 51 36.39 -18.52 0.84
C ASP A 51 35.16 -19.31 0.37
N GLY A 52 34.20 -18.64 -0.25
CA GLY A 52 32.92 -19.20 -0.67
C GLY A 52 32.02 -19.65 0.50
N HIS A 53 30.76 -19.74 0.25
CA HIS A 53 29.75 -20.15 1.21
C HIS A 53 29.41 -21.63 1.08
N VAL A 54 29.40 -22.36 2.19
CA VAL A 54 29.00 -23.78 2.21
C VAL A 54 27.49 -23.88 2.38
N VAL A 55 26.81 -24.29 1.33
CA VAL A 55 25.37 -24.53 1.32
C VAL A 55 25.08 -26.01 1.49
N ARG A 56 24.25 -26.35 2.46
CA ARG A 56 23.81 -27.72 2.72
C ARG A 56 22.30 -27.82 2.65
N ARG A 57 21.79 -28.73 1.83
CA ARG A 57 20.38 -29.03 1.66
C ARG A 57 20.07 -30.46 2.05
N ARG A 58 19.18 -30.65 3.03
CA ARG A 58 18.71 -31.97 3.45
C ARG A 58 17.24 -32.11 3.11
N VAL A 59 16.84 -33.25 2.56
CA VAL A 59 15.44 -33.61 2.30
C VAL A 59 15.20 -34.99 2.88
N GLU A 60 14.22 -35.14 3.75
CA GLU A 60 13.84 -36.42 4.37
C GLU A 60 12.80 -37.11 3.49
N ALA A 61 12.74 -38.43 3.51
CA ALA A 61 11.74 -39.21 2.80
C ALA A 61 10.30 -38.82 3.14
N ALA A 62 10.06 -38.29 4.35
CA ALA A 62 8.78 -37.73 4.80
C ALA A 62 8.46 -36.35 4.20
N GLY A 63 9.30 -35.81 3.29
CA GLY A 63 9.10 -34.51 2.63
C GLY A 63 9.56 -33.28 3.42
N ARG A 64 10.11 -33.45 4.63
CA ARG A 64 10.68 -32.31 5.39
C ARG A 64 12.05 -31.95 4.84
N GLY A 65 12.28 -30.64 4.63
CA GLY A 65 13.56 -30.12 4.16
C GLY A 65 14.22 -29.19 5.16
N ARG A 66 15.56 -29.20 5.19
CA ARG A 66 16.39 -28.25 5.95
C ARG A 66 17.42 -27.61 5.04
N VAL A 67 17.71 -26.34 5.29
CA VAL A 67 18.75 -25.56 4.61
C VAL A 67 19.72 -25.07 5.66
N GLU A 68 21.00 -25.16 5.37
CA GLU A 68 22.08 -24.55 6.15
C GLU A 68 23.00 -23.78 5.20
N ILE A 69 23.38 -22.56 5.59
CA ILE A 69 24.39 -21.74 4.93
C ILE A 69 25.45 -21.44 5.98
N ASP A 70 26.69 -21.85 5.73
CA ASP A 70 27.82 -21.74 6.65
C ASP A 70 27.52 -22.28 8.06
N GLY A 71 26.80 -23.39 8.12
CA GLY A 71 26.40 -24.04 9.37
C GLY A 71 25.25 -23.37 10.12
N ARG A 72 24.65 -22.31 9.57
CA ARG A 72 23.47 -21.65 10.13
C ARG A 72 22.22 -22.11 9.41
N MET A 73 21.14 -22.30 10.16
CA MET A 73 19.83 -22.62 9.57
C MET A 73 19.31 -21.44 8.78
N ALA A 74 18.87 -21.70 7.55
CA ALA A 74 18.28 -20.73 6.64
C ALA A 74 16.93 -21.22 6.10
N SER A 75 16.14 -20.33 5.56
CA SER A 75 14.92 -20.65 4.83
C SER A 75 15.24 -20.96 3.36
N VAL A 76 14.34 -21.71 2.69
CA VAL A 76 14.43 -21.95 1.23
C VAL A 76 14.38 -20.63 0.45
N ARG A 77 13.61 -19.67 0.95
CA ARG A 77 13.48 -18.34 0.35
C ARG A 77 14.81 -17.56 0.45
N GLU A 78 15.43 -17.57 1.61
CA GLU A 78 16.72 -16.93 1.82
C GLU A 78 17.80 -17.54 0.93
N LEU A 79 17.82 -18.89 0.79
CA LEU A 79 18.71 -19.57 -0.13
C LEU A 79 18.46 -19.15 -1.59
N ALA A 80 17.22 -19.07 -2.02
CA ALA A 80 16.88 -18.63 -3.37
C ALA A 80 17.25 -17.15 -3.64
N GLU A 81 17.12 -16.29 -2.63
CA GLU A 81 17.49 -14.87 -2.73
C GLU A 81 19.00 -14.67 -2.75
N GLN A 82 19.78 -15.44 -1.98
CA GLN A 82 21.24 -15.28 -1.89
C GLN A 82 21.98 -16.07 -2.97
N VAL A 83 21.68 -17.35 -3.11
CA VAL A 83 22.41 -18.27 -4.01
C VAL A 83 21.69 -18.42 -5.34
N GLY A 84 20.37 -18.54 -5.31
CA GLY A 84 19.56 -18.69 -6.53
C GLY A 84 19.64 -17.48 -7.47
N ALA A 85 19.99 -16.30 -6.96
CA ALA A 85 20.20 -15.11 -7.78
C ALA A 85 21.47 -15.17 -8.62
N THR A 86 22.50 -15.94 -8.20
CA THR A 86 23.82 -16.03 -8.87
C THR A 86 23.94 -17.17 -9.85
N VAL A 87 22.96 -18.08 -9.90
CA VAL A 87 22.95 -19.27 -10.76
C VAL A 87 21.68 -19.29 -11.62
N ASP A 88 21.83 -19.46 -12.92
CA ASP A 88 20.68 -19.64 -13.84
C ASP A 88 20.72 -21.03 -14.49
N LEU A 89 19.62 -21.75 -14.36
CA LEU A 89 19.47 -23.10 -14.89
C LEU A 89 18.70 -23.01 -16.22
N CYS A 90 19.34 -23.46 -17.29
CA CYS A 90 18.89 -23.34 -18.66
C CYS A 90 18.54 -24.72 -19.26
N GLY A 91 17.54 -25.42 -18.71
CA GLY A 91 17.10 -26.74 -19.12
C GLY A 91 15.66 -26.78 -19.63
N GLN A 92 15.24 -27.98 -20.16
CA GLN A 92 13.95 -28.18 -20.86
C GLN A 92 12.70 -27.75 -20.06
N HIS A 93 12.79 -27.68 -18.74
CA HIS A 93 11.67 -27.33 -17.84
C HIS A 93 11.97 -26.08 -17.00
N GLU A 94 13.06 -25.37 -17.26
CA GLU A 94 13.65 -24.39 -16.34
C GLU A 94 13.87 -23.00 -16.93
N HIS A 95 13.41 -22.74 -18.13
CA HIS A 95 13.49 -21.39 -18.73
C HIS A 95 12.58 -20.36 -18.05
N GLN A 96 12.32 -20.54 -16.74
CA GLN A 96 11.34 -19.74 -16.01
C GLN A 96 11.67 -18.24 -16.06
N ARG A 97 12.94 -17.85 -15.99
CA ARG A 97 13.34 -16.43 -16.06
C ARG A 97 13.10 -15.83 -17.45
N LEU A 98 13.55 -16.51 -18.52
CA LEU A 98 13.35 -16.01 -19.88
C LEU A 98 11.87 -16.06 -20.33
N LEU A 99 11.11 -17.05 -19.86
CA LEU A 99 9.69 -17.18 -20.21
C LEU A 99 8.79 -16.29 -19.35
N SER A 100 9.32 -15.75 -18.25
CA SER A 100 8.60 -14.84 -17.36
C SER A 100 8.62 -13.41 -17.92
N VAL A 101 7.46 -12.89 -18.29
CA VAL A 101 7.33 -11.51 -18.78
C VAL A 101 7.83 -10.48 -17.76
N GLY A 102 7.74 -10.81 -16.47
CA GLY A 102 8.18 -9.92 -15.38
C GLY A 102 9.69 -9.64 -15.38
N THR A 103 10.51 -10.50 -16.00
CA THR A 103 11.98 -10.31 -16.07
C THR A 103 12.45 -9.58 -17.31
N HIS A 104 11.64 -9.51 -18.36
CA HIS A 104 12.05 -8.94 -19.66
C HIS A 104 12.41 -7.46 -19.57
N ALA A 105 11.68 -6.68 -18.77
CA ALA A 105 12.02 -5.27 -18.54
C ALA A 105 13.40 -5.14 -17.89
N GLY A 106 13.70 -5.97 -16.87
CA GLY A 106 14.99 -5.99 -16.21
C GLY A 106 16.14 -6.37 -17.16
N MET A 107 15.93 -7.34 -18.05
CA MET A 107 16.91 -7.71 -19.07
C MET A 107 17.23 -6.55 -20.02
N LEU A 108 16.19 -5.89 -20.52
CA LEU A 108 16.38 -4.73 -21.42
C LEU A 108 17.07 -3.56 -20.71
N ASP A 109 16.71 -3.31 -19.44
CA ASP A 109 17.30 -2.25 -18.63
C ASP A 109 18.76 -2.55 -18.29
N ALA A 110 19.08 -3.80 -17.90
CA ALA A 110 20.44 -4.25 -17.64
C ALA A 110 21.35 -4.07 -18.89
N TRP A 111 20.88 -4.52 -20.04
CA TRP A 111 21.61 -4.34 -21.30
C TRP A 111 21.79 -2.87 -21.69
N THR A 112 20.81 -2.02 -21.37
CA THR A 112 20.86 -0.58 -21.65
C THR A 112 21.85 0.14 -20.71
N GLY A 113 22.10 -0.44 -19.54
CA GLY A 113 23.07 0.03 -18.54
C GLY A 113 22.59 1.26 -17.78
N GLU A 114 23.54 2.12 -17.41
CA GLU A 114 23.35 3.25 -16.49
C GLU A 114 22.19 4.18 -16.87
N ARG A 115 21.93 4.37 -18.17
CA ARG A 115 20.82 5.22 -18.63
C ARG A 115 19.45 4.68 -18.23
N ALA A 116 19.24 3.38 -18.35
CA ALA A 116 17.99 2.76 -17.92
C ALA A 116 17.93 2.70 -16.38
N ALA A 117 19.03 2.37 -15.72
CA ALA A 117 19.10 2.33 -14.26
C ALA A 117 18.75 3.69 -13.64
N SER A 118 19.32 4.78 -14.15
CA SER A 118 19.03 6.14 -13.69
C SER A 118 17.56 6.54 -13.97
N ALA A 119 17.03 6.24 -15.16
CA ALA A 119 15.65 6.55 -15.50
C ALA A 119 14.65 5.72 -14.64
N LEU A 120 14.95 4.46 -14.35
CA LEU A 120 14.15 3.60 -13.49
C LEU A 120 14.18 4.06 -12.03
N ALA A 121 15.34 4.49 -11.53
CA ALA A 121 15.46 5.06 -10.19
C ALA A 121 14.60 6.32 -10.06
N ALA A 122 14.75 7.28 -10.98
CA ALA A 122 13.94 8.50 -11.00
C ALA A 122 12.43 8.22 -11.10
N TYR A 123 12.04 7.20 -11.86
CA TYR A 123 10.65 6.76 -11.93
C TYR A 123 10.15 6.18 -10.61
N ARG A 124 10.96 5.33 -9.94
CA ARG A 124 10.61 4.74 -8.64
C ARG A 124 10.45 5.79 -7.55
N ASP A 125 11.34 6.77 -7.52
CA ASP A 125 11.26 7.89 -6.58
C ASP A 125 9.99 8.72 -6.81
N ALA A 126 9.68 9.02 -8.07
CA ALA A 126 8.45 9.73 -8.42
C ALA A 126 7.18 8.90 -8.10
N LEU A 127 7.21 7.58 -8.29
CA LEU A 127 6.11 6.68 -7.93
C LEU A 127 5.87 6.66 -6.41
N ALA A 128 6.94 6.59 -5.63
CA ALA A 128 6.86 6.65 -4.18
C ALA A 128 6.31 8.00 -3.69
N ALA A 129 6.77 9.10 -4.29
CA ALA A 129 6.29 10.44 -3.97
C ALA A 129 4.79 10.62 -4.33
N ALA A 130 4.35 10.13 -5.48
CA ALA A 130 2.94 10.18 -5.89
C ALA A 130 2.05 9.36 -4.95
N LYS A 131 2.49 8.19 -4.54
CA LYS A 131 1.78 7.36 -3.55
C LYS A 131 1.69 8.07 -2.20
N ALA A 132 2.78 8.59 -1.68
CA ALA A 132 2.80 9.31 -0.41
C ALA A 132 1.88 10.54 -0.42
N ALA A 133 1.87 11.30 -1.53
CA ALA A 133 0.99 12.46 -1.69
C ALA A 133 -0.50 12.06 -1.77
N ALA A 134 -0.82 10.93 -2.41
CA ALA A 134 -2.18 10.40 -2.45
C ALA A 134 -2.65 9.92 -1.08
N ASP A 135 -1.80 9.21 -0.33
CA ASP A 135 -2.07 8.74 1.03
C ASP A 135 -2.30 9.94 1.98
N GLU A 136 -1.49 11.00 1.86
CA GLU A 136 -1.65 12.23 2.65
C GLU A 136 -2.96 12.95 2.32
N LEU A 137 -3.34 13.07 1.05
CA LEU A 137 -4.63 13.66 0.68
C LEU A 137 -5.81 12.85 1.23
N ALA A 138 -5.72 11.52 1.17
CA ALA A 138 -6.74 10.63 1.74
C ALA A 138 -6.85 10.82 3.25
N ARG A 139 -5.73 10.91 3.96
CA ARG A 139 -5.67 11.16 5.41
C ARG A 139 -6.28 12.51 5.79
N VAL A 140 -5.94 13.57 5.05
CA VAL A 140 -6.49 14.91 5.30
C VAL A 140 -8.01 14.93 5.08
N ARG A 141 -8.52 14.23 4.06
CA ARG A 141 -9.95 14.13 3.80
C ARG A 141 -10.70 13.33 4.87
N GLU A 142 -10.13 12.24 5.34
CA GLU A 142 -10.71 11.44 6.43
C GLU A 142 -10.83 12.26 7.71
N LEU A 143 -9.78 13.02 8.05
CA LEU A 143 -9.81 13.95 9.19
C LEU A 143 -10.85 15.05 9.01
N ALA A 144 -11.00 15.61 7.81
CA ALA A 144 -12.02 16.61 7.50
C ALA A 144 -13.43 16.03 7.62
N GLN A 145 -13.68 14.82 7.12
CA GLN A 145 -14.99 14.15 7.22
C GLN A 145 -15.36 13.82 8.66
N SER A 146 -14.45 13.27 9.44
CA SER A 146 -14.69 13.00 10.87
C SER A 146 -14.89 14.29 11.70
N GLY A 147 -14.37 15.42 11.21
CA GLY A 147 -14.57 16.74 11.79
C GLY A 147 -15.90 17.41 11.41
N THR A 148 -16.55 17.00 10.30
CA THR A 148 -17.72 17.69 9.78
C THR A 148 -18.92 17.61 10.74
N GLU A 149 -19.22 16.45 11.32
CA GLU A 149 -20.28 16.31 12.32
C GLU A 149 -20.03 17.15 13.57
N ARG A 150 -18.78 17.16 14.07
CA ARG A 150 -18.38 17.99 15.23
C ARG A 150 -18.48 19.47 14.91
N LEU A 151 -18.08 19.87 13.69
CA LEU A 151 -18.17 21.24 13.23
C LEU A 151 -19.63 21.70 13.08
N GLU A 152 -20.52 20.88 12.51
CA GLU A 152 -21.95 21.18 12.39
C GLU A 152 -22.58 21.34 13.77
N GLN A 153 -22.27 20.44 14.69
CA GLN A 153 -22.74 20.54 16.07
C GLN A 153 -22.22 21.80 16.77
N ALA A 154 -20.93 22.05 16.71
CA ALA A 154 -20.31 23.25 17.32
C ALA A 154 -20.88 24.54 16.73
N SER A 155 -21.08 24.59 15.40
CA SER A 155 -21.67 25.74 14.71
C SER A 155 -23.13 25.97 15.11
N PHE A 156 -23.90 24.92 15.33
CA PHE A 156 -25.26 25.00 15.84
C PHE A 156 -25.28 25.52 17.28
N GLU A 157 -24.47 24.95 18.16
CA GLU A 157 -24.38 25.34 19.56
C GLU A 157 -23.96 26.81 19.69
N LEU A 158 -22.89 27.20 19.00
CA LEU A 158 -22.38 28.57 18.99
C LEU A 158 -23.46 29.57 18.55
N ARG A 159 -24.14 29.30 17.43
CA ARG A 159 -25.20 30.18 16.91
C ARG A 159 -26.37 30.30 17.88
N ARG A 160 -26.83 29.21 18.48
CA ARG A 160 -27.96 29.22 19.43
C ARG A 160 -27.63 29.97 20.71
N ILE A 161 -26.39 29.88 21.20
CA ILE A 161 -25.96 30.60 22.39
C ILE A 161 -25.73 32.08 22.07
N ASP A 162 -25.08 32.40 20.95
CA ASP A 162 -24.82 33.79 20.53
C ASP A 162 -26.10 34.54 20.14
N GLU A 163 -27.16 33.87 19.63
CA GLU A 163 -28.49 34.49 19.41
C GLU A 163 -29.10 35.04 20.68
N VAL A 164 -28.88 34.36 21.81
CA VAL A 164 -29.36 34.83 23.12
C VAL A 164 -28.33 35.78 23.77
N ASN A 165 -27.06 35.62 23.45
CA ASN A 165 -25.93 36.41 23.95
C ASN A 165 -25.94 36.55 25.49
N PRO A 166 -25.85 35.43 26.25
CA PRO A 166 -25.83 35.50 27.72
C PRO A 166 -24.56 36.19 28.22
N GLN A 167 -24.70 36.98 29.30
CA GLN A 167 -23.59 37.60 29.97
C GLN A 167 -23.29 36.92 31.30
N GLU A 168 -22.03 37.01 31.75
CA GLU A 168 -21.61 36.47 33.04
C GLU A 168 -22.30 37.25 34.17
N GLY A 169 -22.90 36.56 35.15
CA GLY A 169 -23.59 37.17 36.28
C GLY A 169 -25.02 37.66 36.00
N GLU A 170 -25.48 37.65 34.75
CA GLU A 170 -26.80 38.17 34.34
C GLU A 170 -27.96 37.33 34.92
N LEU A 171 -27.79 36.01 35.00
CA LEU A 171 -28.81 35.13 35.58
C LEU A 171 -29.01 35.41 37.06
N GLU A 172 -27.93 35.54 37.81
CA GLU A 172 -27.92 35.80 39.23
C GLU A 172 -28.56 37.15 39.53
N GLU A 173 -28.29 38.19 38.71
CA GLU A 173 -28.90 39.48 38.83
C GLU A 173 -30.40 39.44 38.58
N LEU A 174 -30.84 38.69 37.58
CA LEU A 174 -32.27 38.49 37.30
C LEU A 174 -32.97 37.65 38.40
N GLU A 175 -32.30 36.65 38.96
CA GLU A 175 -32.84 35.85 40.07
C GLU A 175 -33.04 36.69 41.34
N GLU A 176 -32.26 37.75 41.57
CA GLU A 176 -32.39 38.68 42.68
C GLU A 176 -33.48 39.74 42.43
N THR A 177 -33.57 40.28 41.20
CA THR A 177 -34.43 41.44 40.87
C THR A 177 -35.83 41.03 40.48
N LEU A 178 -36.04 39.93 39.74
CA LEU A 178 -37.34 39.47 39.24
C LEU A 178 -38.37 39.22 40.36
N PRO A 179 -38.06 38.54 41.50
CA PRO A 179 -39.01 38.34 42.58
C PRO A 179 -39.49 39.65 43.22
N ARG A 180 -38.60 40.67 43.28
CA ARG A 180 -38.96 42.02 43.82
C ARG A 180 -39.95 42.71 42.87
N ALA A 181 -39.74 42.61 41.55
CA ALA A 181 -40.63 43.15 40.53
C ALA A 181 -41.98 42.44 40.53
N GLU A 182 -42.02 41.10 40.66
CA GLU A 182 -43.28 40.31 40.74
C GLU A 182 -44.06 40.63 42.00
N HIS A 183 -43.39 40.85 43.14
CA HIS A 183 -44.03 41.27 44.39
C HIS A 183 -44.65 42.67 44.26
N ALA A 184 -44.00 43.59 43.58
CA ALA A 184 -44.50 44.92 43.29
C ALA A 184 -45.81 44.85 42.43
N GLU A 185 -45.85 43.96 41.40
CA GLU A 185 -47.05 43.73 40.60
C GLU A 185 -48.22 43.22 41.44
N VAL A 186 -48.00 42.27 42.34
CA VAL A 186 -49.04 41.74 43.23
C VAL A 186 -49.56 42.79 44.17
N LEU A 187 -48.67 43.64 44.75
CA LEU A 187 -49.05 44.74 45.64
C LEU A 187 -49.85 45.81 44.92
N LEU A 188 -49.45 46.23 43.69
CA LEU A 188 -50.18 47.14 42.86
C LEU A 188 -51.57 46.62 42.54
N ARG A 189 -51.70 45.38 42.11
CA ARG A 189 -52.96 44.75 41.76
C ARG A 189 -53.89 44.64 42.98
N ALA A 190 -53.36 44.31 44.19
CA ALA A 190 -54.10 44.25 45.41
C ALA A 190 -54.58 45.63 45.90
N SER A 191 -53.69 46.63 45.85
CA SER A 191 -54.06 47.99 46.25
C SER A 191 -55.09 48.65 45.33
N GLU A 192 -54.95 48.44 44.01
CA GLU A 192 -55.92 48.96 43.01
C GLU A 192 -57.27 48.27 43.16
N GLY A 193 -57.27 46.94 43.28
CA GLY A 193 -58.52 46.19 43.52
C GLY A 193 -59.23 46.60 44.79
N ALA A 194 -58.49 46.86 45.90
CA ALA A 194 -59.05 47.35 47.14
C ALA A 194 -59.57 48.79 46.97
N ARG A 195 -58.82 49.68 46.32
CA ARG A 195 -59.23 51.03 46.01
C ARG A 195 -60.55 51.07 45.22
N GLU A 196 -60.65 50.26 44.14
CA GLU A 196 -61.83 50.19 43.29
C GLU A 196 -63.06 49.71 44.08
N ALA A 197 -62.91 48.75 45.00
CA ALA A 197 -64.00 48.26 45.81
C ALA A 197 -64.44 49.30 46.84
N VAL A 198 -63.53 50.16 47.29
CA VAL A 198 -63.85 51.21 48.32
C VAL A 198 -64.37 52.48 47.65
N ASP A 199 -63.69 53.03 46.66
CA ASP A 199 -63.90 54.36 46.09
C ASP A 199 -64.18 54.36 44.56
N GLY A 200 -64.39 53.18 43.96
CA GLY A 200 -64.85 53.03 42.60
C GLY A 200 -66.35 53.29 42.42
N ASP A 201 -66.80 53.39 41.16
CA ASP A 201 -68.25 53.59 40.81
C ASP A 201 -69.11 52.53 41.47
N GLY A 202 -70.05 52.94 42.38
CA GLY A 202 -70.86 52.04 43.18
C GLY A 202 -70.11 51.35 44.37
N GLY A 203 -68.97 51.81 44.72
CA GLY A 203 -68.15 51.32 45.83
C GLY A 203 -68.77 51.63 47.20
N ALA A 204 -67.99 51.26 48.25
CA ALA A 204 -68.44 51.39 49.64
C ALA A 204 -68.72 52.87 50.02
N THR A 205 -67.94 53.80 49.49
CA THR A 205 -68.08 55.26 49.71
C THR A 205 -69.38 55.74 49.17
N ASP A 206 -69.81 55.37 47.97
CA ASP A 206 -71.04 55.74 47.36
C ASP A 206 -72.26 55.19 48.16
N ALA A 207 -72.18 53.90 48.50
CA ALA A 207 -73.22 53.21 49.26
C ALA A 207 -73.44 53.81 50.62
N LEU A 208 -72.33 54.16 51.34
CA LEU A 208 -72.41 54.84 52.66
C LEU A 208 -72.92 56.24 52.56
N SER A 209 -72.46 57.03 51.58
CA SER A 209 -72.94 58.38 51.29
C SER A 209 -74.43 58.40 51.07
N GLY A 210 -74.95 57.48 50.24
CA GLY A 210 -76.41 57.29 50.01
C GLY A 210 -77.19 56.93 51.28
N ALA A 211 -76.58 56.10 52.12
CA ALA A 211 -77.17 55.72 53.41
C ALA A 211 -77.24 56.88 54.38
N VAL A 212 -76.13 57.67 54.50
CA VAL A 212 -76.03 58.87 55.36
C VAL A 212 -77.10 59.90 54.92
N GLN A 213 -77.23 60.11 53.61
CA GLN A 213 -78.22 61.03 53.09
C GLN A 213 -79.64 60.61 53.44
N THR A 214 -79.95 59.35 53.23
CA THR A 214 -81.31 58.76 53.49
C THR A 214 -81.62 58.90 54.99
N LEU A 215 -80.71 58.57 55.86
CA LEU A 215 -80.88 58.74 57.30
C LEU A 215 -81.04 60.18 57.74
N ARG A 216 -80.28 61.12 57.18
CA ARG A 216 -80.42 62.56 57.47
C ARG A 216 -81.80 63.07 57.02
N GLU A 217 -82.31 62.67 55.92
CA GLU A 217 -83.65 63.03 55.48
C GLU A 217 -84.72 62.47 56.46
N ALA A 218 -84.53 61.30 56.98
CA ALA A 218 -85.42 60.67 57.94
C ALA A 218 -85.28 61.16 59.37
N ALA A 219 -84.14 61.71 59.75
CA ALA A 219 -83.83 62.31 61.05
C ALA A 219 -84.72 63.48 61.41
N ARG A 220 -85.46 64.11 60.46
CA ARG A 220 -86.48 65.14 60.69
C ARG A 220 -87.69 64.59 61.46
N TYR A 221 -87.86 63.25 61.47
CA TYR A 221 -89.00 62.56 62.09
C TYR A 221 -88.61 61.81 63.39
N ASP A 222 -87.27 61.42 63.53
CA ASP A 222 -86.72 60.79 64.72
C ASP A 222 -85.24 61.11 64.95
N ASP A 223 -84.94 61.80 66.03
CA ASP A 223 -83.54 62.27 66.40
C ASP A 223 -82.56 61.09 66.54
N ALA A 224 -83.05 59.90 66.86
CA ALA A 224 -82.20 58.67 66.97
C ALA A 224 -81.55 58.40 65.60
N LEU A 225 -82.23 58.62 64.47
CA LEU A 225 -81.70 58.41 63.11
C LEU A 225 -80.59 59.45 62.78
N GLY A 226 -80.68 60.69 63.39
CA GLY A 226 -79.63 61.65 63.26
C GLY A 226 -78.28 61.21 63.88
N SER A 227 -78.36 60.59 65.06
CA SER A 227 -77.16 60.06 65.74
C SER A 227 -76.55 58.89 64.91
N LEU A 228 -77.36 58.10 64.28
CA LEU A 228 -76.85 57.01 63.42
C LEU A 228 -76.29 57.54 62.09
N ALA A 229 -76.86 58.66 61.55
CA ALA A 229 -76.26 59.32 60.38
C ALA A 229 -74.89 59.89 60.67
N ASP A 230 -74.76 60.54 61.87
CA ASP A 230 -73.42 61.07 62.27
C ASP A 230 -72.40 59.98 62.54
N ALA A 231 -72.80 58.81 63.10
CA ALA A 231 -71.89 57.68 63.29
C ALA A 231 -71.41 57.08 61.93
N LEU A 232 -72.37 56.96 60.99
CA LEU A 232 -72.06 56.50 59.60
C LEU A 232 -71.18 57.51 58.86
N GLN A 233 -71.45 58.85 59.08
CA GLN A 233 -70.59 59.94 58.50
C GLN A 233 -69.16 59.88 59.00
N GLY A 234 -68.97 59.55 60.28
CA GLY A 234 -67.61 59.33 60.85
C GLY A 234 -66.94 58.11 60.14
N SER A 235 -67.65 57.00 59.94
CA SER A 235 -67.13 55.85 59.24
C SER A 235 -66.83 56.11 57.76
N LEU A 236 -67.64 56.95 57.11
CA LEU A 236 -67.40 57.37 55.71
C LEU A 236 -66.08 58.12 55.58
N ILE A 237 -65.81 59.08 56.52
CA ILE A 237 -64.56 59.83 56.54
C ILE A 237 -63.36 58.90 56.71
N ASP A 238 -63.46 57.92 57.64
CA ASP A 238 -62.38 56.91 57.85
C ASP A 238 -62.12 56.06 56.61
N ILE A 239 -63.20 55.73 55.87
CA ILE A 239 -63.09 54.94 54.65
C ILE A 239 -62.53 55.74 53.49
N GLU A 240 -62.91 57.02 53.34
CA GLU A 240 -62.33 57.94 52.37
C GLU A 240 -60.81 58.18 52.65
N ASP A 241 -60.41 58.19 53.90
CA ASP A 241 -59.00 58.29 54.33
C ASP A 241 -58.24 57.02 53.92
N VAL A 242 -58.79 55.80 54.12
CA VAL A 242 -58.22 54.54 53.67
C VAL A 242 -58.07 54.50 52.13
N ALA A 243 -59.10 54.98 51.38
CA ALA A 243 -59.02 55.09 49.95
C ALA A 243 -57.89 55.99 49.44
N SER A 244 -57.71 57.11 50.15
CA SER A 244 -56.56 57.99 49.88
C SER A 244 -55.23 57.36 50.16
N GLN A 245 -55.08 56.69 51.29
CA GLN A 245 -53.87 55.89 51.62
C GLN A 245 -53.53 54.79 50.65
N LEU A 246 -54.58 54.11 50.12
CA LEU A 246 -54.41 53.10 49.08
C LEU A 246 -53.91 53.69 47.75
N ARG A 247 -54.35 54.92 47.42
CA ARG A 247 -53.92 55.73 46.26
C ARG A 247 -52.46 56.09 46.40
N ASP A 248 -52.12 56.68 47.56
CA ASP A 248 -50.74 57.11 47.86
C ASP A 248 -49.78 55.91 47.89
N TYR A 249 -50.23 54.76 48.42
CA TYR A 249 -49.45 53.54 48.39
C TYR A 249 -49.20 53.03 46.97
N ARG A 250 -50.25 52.98 46.10
CA ARG A 250 -50.11 52.57 44.69
C ARG A 250 -49.11 53.48 43.96
N ASP A 251 -49.23 54.81 44.11
CA ASP A 251 -48.41 55.79 43.43
C ASP A 251 -46.94 55.80 43.95
N GLY A 252 -46.70 55.17 45.11
CA GLY A 252 -45.37 55.02 45.70
C GLY A 252 -44.71 53.67 45.28
N VAL A 253 -45.42 52.77 44.60
CA VAL A 253 -44.82 51.50 44.08
C VAL A 253 -44.37 51.73 42.65
N GLU A 254 -43.05 51.84 42.42
CA GLU A 254 -42.42 51.93 41.08
C GLU A 254 -42.42 50.53 40.43
N LEU A 255 -43.26 50.31 39.43
CA LEU A 255 -43.23 49.12 38.59
C LEU A 255 -43.60 49.49 37.15
N ASP A 256 -42.72 49.14 36.20
CA ASP A 256 -43.02 49.14 34.77
C ASP A 256 -43.43 47.71 34.33
N PRO A 257 -44.69 47.49 33.91
CA PRO A 257 -45.14 46.20 33.46
C PRO A 257 -44.41 45.68 32.20
N GLU A 258 -43.91 46.59 31.33
CA GLU A 258 -43.11 46.20 30.15
C GLU A 258 -41.72 45.74 30.57
N GLU A 259 -41.13 46.35 31.57
CA GLU A 259 -39.85 45.96 32.15
C GLU A 259 -39.95 44.57 32.82
N LEU A 260 -41.00 44.32 33.62
CA LEU A 260 -41.24 43.00 34.22
C LEU A 260 -41.41 41.93 33.16
N ALA A 261 -42.20 42.15 32.10
CA ALA A 261 -42.37 41.19 31.00
C ALA A 261 -41.06 40.93 30.27
N SER A 262 -40.23 41.96 30.07
CA SER A 262 -38.89 41.84 29.50
C SER A 262 -37.97 40.98 30.34
N MET A 263 -37.93 41.22 31.67
CA MET A 263 -37.12 40.42 32.63
C MET A 263 -37.57 38.95 32.63
N GLN A 264 -38.88 38.66 32.64
CA GLN A 264 -39.43 37.32 32.58
C GLN A 264 -39.04 36.59 31.27
N GLN A 265 -39.13 37.29 30.14
CA GLN A 265 -38.76 36.73 28.83
C GLN A 265 -37.24 36.48 28.79
N ARG A 266 -36.43 37.39 29.33
CA ARG A 266 -34.98 37.23 29.41
C ARG A 266 -34.59 36.05 30.28
N MET A 267 -35.16 35.92 31.47
CA MET A 267 -35.00 34.76 32.38
C MET A 267 -35.37 33.45 31.66
N ALA A 268 -36.48 33.37 30.96
CA ALA A 268 -36.92 32.20 30.23
C ALA A 268 -35.92 31.80 29.14
N SER A 269 -35.34 32.81 28.44
CA SER A 269 -34.33 32.58 27.40
C SER A 269 -33.02 31.99 27.98
N LEU A 270 -32.54 32.53 29.09
CA LEU A 270 -31.33 32.03 29.78
C LEU A 270 -31.57 30.63 30.33
N GLN A 271 -32.70 30.37 31.00
CA GLN A 271 -33.07 29.02 31.45
C GLN A 271 -33.23 28.04 30.30
N GLY A 272 -33.68 28.51 29.13
CA GLY A 272 -33.76 27.73 27.89
C GLY A 272 -32.37 27.26 27.44
N LEU A 273 -31.38 28.13 27.51
CA LEU A 273 -29.99 27.76 27.21
C LEU A 273 -29.43 26.73 28.20
N MET A 274 -29.69 26.91 29.50
CA MET A 274 -29.23 25.97 30.51
C MET A 274 -29.81 24.57 30.32
N ARG A 275 -31.10 24.47 30.00
CA ARG A 275 -31.73 23.16 29.68
C ARG A 275 -31.15 22.49 28.46
N ALA A 276 -30.65 23.26 27.50
CA ALA A 276 -30.12 22.73 26.24
C ALA A 276 -28.62 22.41 26.33
N PHE A 277 -27.83 23.21 27.06
CA PHE A 277 -26.38 23.24 26.92
C PHE A 277 -25.58 23.03 28.21
N GLY A 278 -26.22 23.06 29.39
CA GLY A 278 -25.54 22.79 30.65
C GLY A 278 -26.34 23.21 31.87
N PRO A 279 -26.08 22.60 33.06
CA PRO A 279 -26.87 22.84 34.26
C PRO A 279 -26.67 24.26 34.86
N THR A 280 -25.56 24.93 34.52
CA THR A 280 -25.26 26.28 34.99
C THR A 280 -24.97 27.23 33.81
N MET A 281 -25.07 28.53 34.03
CA MET A 281 -24.72 29.54 33.01
C MET A 281 -23.22 29.47 32.69
N GLY A 282 -22.36 29.15 33.66
CA GLY A 282 -20.94 28.89 33.43
C GLY A 282 -20.69 27.75 32.46
N ASP A 283 -21.46 26.65 32.57
CA ASP A 283 -21.35 25.51 31.62
C ASP A 283 -21.77 25.92 30.19
N VAL A 284 -22.83 26.75 30.05
CA VAL A 284 -23.27 27.30 28.76
C VAL A 284 -22.19 28.17 28.13
N LEU A 285 -21.57 29.04 28.89
CA LEU A 285 -20.50 29.92 28.40
C LEU A 285 -19.24 29.11 28.03
N ALA A 286 -18.84 28.14 28.86
CA ALA A 286 -17.73 27.25 28.55
C ALA A 286 -17.99 26.46 27.28
N ARG A 287 -19.23 25.99 27.06
CA ARG A 287 -19.62 25.29 25.84
C ARG A 287 -19.58 26.18 24.61
N ARG A 288 -20.00 27.44 24.73
CA ARG A 288 -19.85 28.45 23.68
C ARG A 288 -18.40 28.64 23.25
N ASP A 289 -17.51 28.81 24.23
CA ASP A 289 -16.09 29.03 23.96
C ASP A 289 -15.44 27.81 23.32
N HIS A 290 -15.75 26.62 23.80
CA HIS A 290 -15.31 25.37 23.16
C HIS A 290 -15.84 25.23 21.72
N ALA A 291 -17.12 25.53 21.49
CA ALA A 291 -17.69 25.50 20.14
C ALA A 291 -17.01 26.50 19.20
N ARG A 292 -16.65 27.71 19.71
CA ARG A 292 -15.90 28.71 18.96
C ARG A 292 -14.51 28.21 18.57
N GLU A 293 -13.77 27.58 19.48
CA GLU A 293 -12.47 26.98 19.19
C GLU A 293 -12.56 25.91 18.09
N VAL A 294 -13.57 25.04 18.12
CA VAL A 294 -13.80 24.01 17.11
C VAL A 294 -14.09 24.64 15.73
N VAL A 295 -14.91 25.68 15.66
CA VAL A 295 -15.26 26.38 14.42
C VAL A 295 -14.03 27.11 13.83
N GLU A 296 -13.21 27.75 14.66
CA GLU A 296 -11.99 28.42 14.23
C GLU A 296 -10.94 27.41 13.70
N ALA A 297 -10.74 26.29 14.41
CA ALA A 297 -9.82 25.24 13.99
C ALA A 297 -10.22 24.59 12.65
N ALA A 298 -11.50 24.50 12.34
CA ALA A 298 -12.01 23.94 11.09
C ALA A 298 -11.73 24.83 9.86
N GLY A 299 -11.55 26.11 10.03
CA GLY A 299 -11.17 27.04 8.95
C GLY A 299 -9.86 26.66 8.24
N ASP A 300 -8.91 26.06 8.96
CA ASP A 300 -7.62 25.59 8.44
C ASP A 300 -7.71 24.29 7.63
N SER A 301 -8.75 23.48 7.82
CA SER A 301 -8.88 22.17 7.17
C SER A 301 -9.01 22.28 5.65
N GLY A 302 -9.76 23.25 5.16
CA GLY A 302 -9.92 23.52 3.74
C GLY A 302 -8.65 23.97 3.04
N GLU A 303 -7.76 24.69 3.74
CA GLU A 303 -6.46 25.07 3.20
C GLU A 303 -5.49 23.89 3.16
N ARG A 304 -5.50 23.04 4.19
CA ARG A 304 -4.71 21.79 4.23
C ARG A 304 -5.12 20.86 3.09
N GLU A 305 -6.41 20.67 2.84
CA GLU A 305 -6.87 19.84 1.72
C GLU A 305 -6.44 20.41 0.36
N ARG A 306 -6.59 21.72 0.13
CA ARG A 306 -6.12 22.35 -1.09
C ARG A 306 -4.62 22.19 -1.29
N LYS A 307 -3.81 22.30 -0.23
CA LYS A 307 -2.36 22.10 -0.27
C LYS A 307 -2.01 20.64 -0.59
N ALA A 308 -2.64 19.69 0.08
CA ALA A 308 -2.44 18.25 -0.17
C ALA A 308 -2.84 17.86 -1.60
N ARG A 309 -3.95 18.39 -2.12
CA ARG A 309 -4.39 18.17 -3.51
C ARG A 309 -3.38 18.70 -4.52
N ARG A 310 -2.89 19.93 -4.34
CA ARG A 310 -1.86 20.49 -5.22
C ARG A 310 -0.56 19.68 -5.19
N ALA A 311 -0.17 19.19 -4.01
CA ALA A 311 1.00 18.31 -3.88
C ALA A 311 0.80 16.99 -4.62
N GLN A 312 -0.37 16.38 -4.52
CA GLN A 312 -0.72 15.15 -5.25
C GLN A 312 -0.71 15.39 -6.78
N GLU A 313 -1.32 16.47 -7.26
CA GLU A 313 -1.33 16.81 -8.70
C GLU A 313 0.09 17.03 -9.24
N ALA A 314 0.94 17.73 -8.48
CA ALA A 314 2.34 17.95 -8.84
C ALA A 314 3.15 16.65 -8.86
N ALA A 315 2.94 15.76 -7.87
CA ALA A 315 3.61 14.46 -7.79
C ALA A 315 3.18 13.53 -8.93
N GLU A 316 1.89 13.50 -9.30
CA GLU A 316 1.39 12.73 -10.45
C GLU A 316 1.95 13.27 -11.78
N ALA A 317 2.06 14.58 -11.94
CA ALA A 317 2.70 15.17 -13.13
C ALA A 317 4.19 14.83 -13.22
N ALA A 318 4.91 14.85 -12.10
CA ALA A 318 6.31 14.42 -12.04
C ALA A 318 6.48 12.94 -12.38
N LEU A 319 5.59 12.09 -11.85
CA LEU A 319 5.57 10.66 -12.16
C LEU A 319 5.30 10.40 -13.64
N ALA A 320 4.33 11.09 -14.25
CA ALA A 320 4.04 10.95 -15.67
C ALA A 320 5.28 11.30 -16.52
N LYS A 321 5.98 12.39 -16.18
CA LYS A 321 7.21 12.79 -16.85
C LYS A 321 8.34 11.76 -16.70
N ALA A 322 8.52 11.22 -15.51
CA ALA A 322 9.53 10.19 -15.26
C ALA A 322 9.21 8.88 -15.99
N ALA A 323 7.92 8.51 -16.06
CA ALA A 323 7.42 7.37 -16.80
C ALA A 323 7.71 7.51 -18.32
N ASP A 324 7.44 8.68 -18.89
CA ASP A 324 7.71 8.97 -20.30
C ASP A 324 9.22 8.92 -20.61
N ALA A 325 10.05 9.40 -19.68
CA ALA A 325 11.49 9.34 -19.82
C ALA A 325 12.02 7.89 -19.83
N LEU A 326 11.53 7.04 -18.92
CA LEU A 326 11.88 5.62 -18.87
C LEU A 326 11.43 4.88 -20.15
N ASP A 327 10.21 5.11 -20.60
CA ASP A 327 9.69 4.50 -21.83
C ASP A 327 10.47 4.95 -23.07
N ALA A 328 10.88 6.20 -23.13
CA ALA A 328 11.71 6.70 -24.23
C ALA A 328 13.10 6.03 -24.28
N VAL A 329 13.70 5.75 -23.11
CA VAL A 329 14.96 4.99 -23.01
C VAL A 329 14.75 3.56 -23.50
N ARG A 330 13.72 2.86 -23.01
CA ARG A 330 13.40 1.48 -23.40
C ARG A 330 13.03 1.38 -24.88
N ALA A 331 12.25 2.30 -25.43
CA ALA A 331 11.87 2.32 -26.84
C ALA A 331 13.07 2.48 -27.79
N LYS A 332 14.09 3.24 -27.38
CA LYS A 332 15.34 3.36 -28.14
C LYS A 332 16.23 2.12 -28.02
N ALA A 333 16.22 1.46 -26.87
CA ALA A 333 17.03 0.28 -26.59
C ALA A 333 16.43 -0.98 -27.25
N ALA A 334 15.13 -1.16 -27.23
CA ALA A 334 14.41 -2.34 -27.68
C ALA A 334 14.81 -2.86 -29.07
N PRO A 335 14.80 -2.04 -30.16
CA PRO A 335 15.19 -2.53 -31.49
C PRO A 335 16.68 -2.88 -31.57
N ARG A 336 17.54 -2.22 -30.80
CA ARG A 336 18.98 -2.50 -30.78
C ARG A 336 19.27 -3.80 -30.04
N PHE A 337 18.64 -4.04 -28.92
CA PHE A 337 18.71 -5.30 -28.18
C PHE A 337 18.19 -6.47 -29.03
N ALA A 338 17.01 -6.32 -29.63
CA ALA A 338 16.43 -7.31 -30.52
C ALA A 338 17.36 -7.68 -31.68
N LYS A 339 17.99 -6.68 -32.31
CA LYS A 339 18.96 -6.89 -33.39
C LYS A 339 20.21 -7.63 -32.89
N ALA A 340 20.74 -7.28 -31.73
CA ALA A 340 21.91 -7.94 -31.15
C ALA A 340 21.64 -9.42 -30.86
N VAL A 341 20.50 -9.73 -30.22
CA VAL A 341 20.10 -11.12 -29.95
C VAL A 341 19.85 -11.89 -31.25
N THR A 342 19.15 -11.29 -32.23
CA THR A 342 18.92 -11.91 -33.56
C THR A 342 20.25 -12.25 -34.23
N ALA A 343 21.27 -11.40 -34.13
CA ALA A 343 22.59 -11.70 -34.69
C ALA A 343 23.24 -12.93 -34.02
N GLN A 344 23.10 -13.08 -32.70
CA GLN A 344 23.58 -14.29 -31.99
C GLN A 344 22.77 -15.53 -32.34
N MET A 345 21.45 -15.38 -32.52
CA MET A 345 20.61 -16.49 -33.01
C MET A 345 21.07 -16.95 -34.40
N GLY A 346 21.47 -16.02 -35.27
CA GLY A 346 22.09 -16.34 -36.57
C GLY A 346 23.39 -17.14 -36.43
N ARG A 347 24.26 -16.80 -35.47
CA ARG A 347 25.48 -17.61 -35.14
C ARG A 347 25.13 -19.03 -34.66
N LEU A 348 23.99 -19.21 -34.03
CA LEU A 348 23.47 -20.49 -33.57
C LEU A 348 22.72 -21.26 -34.67
N GLU A 349 22.85 -20.86 -35.91
CA GLU A 349 22.23 -21.43 -37.11
C GLU A 349 20.68 -21.58 -37.00
N MET A 350 20.03 -20.61 -36.33
CA MET A 350 18.57 -20.61 -36.20
C MET A 350 17.85 -20.04 -37.44
N GLY A 351 18.51 -20.07 -38.60
CA GLY A 351 17.94 -19.65 -39.88
C GLY A 351 17.53 -18.20 -39.92
N SER A 352 16.28 -17.92 -40.33
CA SER A 352 15.71 -16.58 -40.41
C SER A 352 14.92 -16.16 -39.17
N ALA A 353 15.12 -16.86 -38.04
CA ALA A 353 14.45 -16.54 -36.77
C ALA A 353 14.90 -15.16 -36.24
N GLN A 354 13.98 -14.43 -35.66
CA GLN A 354 14.22 -13.07 -35.17
C GLN A 354 13.62 -12.90 -33.78
N LEU A 355 14.29 -12.09 -32.97
CA LEU A 355 13.73 -11.56 -31.72
C LEU A 355 13.12 -10.19 -31.98
N GLU A 356 12.00 -9.91 -31.34
CA GLU A 356 11.38 -8.59 -31.26
C GLU A 356 11.12 -8.25 -29.80
N VAL A 357 11.06 -6.96 -29.48
CA VAL A 357 10.71 -6.48 -28.15
C VAL A 357 9.44 -5.66 -28.24
N ALA A 358 8.36 -6.16 -27.67
CA ALA A 358 7.10 -5.44 -27.57
C ALA A 358 7.08 -4.58 -26.30
N LEU A 359 6.70 -3.31 -26.45
CA LEU A 359 6.50 -2.36 -25.38
C LEU A 359 5.03 -1.95 -25.37
N GLU A 360 4.33 -2.22 -24.29
CA GLU A 360 2.92 -1.89 -24.11
C GLU A 360 2.76 -1.00 -22.88
N ARG A 361 2.30 0.24 -23.10
CA ARG A 361 2.01 1.17 -22.00
C ARG A 361 0.84 0.66 -21.20
N LEU A 362 1.01 0.51 -19.89
CA LEU A 362 -0.04 0.05 -18.97
C LEU A 362 -0.91 1.24 -18.53
N PRO A 363 -2.19 0.98 -18.17
CA PRO A 363 -3.01 1.95 -17.47
C PRO A 363 -2.33 2.38 -16.15
N ARG A 364 -2.51 3.66 -15.74
CA ARG A 364 -1.86 4.24 -14.54
C ARG A 364 -2.02 3.37 -13.29
N ALA A 365 -3.20 2.76 -13.10
CA ALA A 365 -3.47 1.90 -11.94
C ALA A 365 -2.60 0.62 -11.86
N GLN A 366 -1.98 0.22 -12.98
CA GLN A 366 -1.12 -0.96 -13.07
C GLN A 366 0.37 -0.61 -13.04
N TRP A 367 0.72 0.66 -12.88
CA TRP A 367 2.12 1.07 -12.80
C TRP A 367 2.74 0.56 -11.50
N GLY A 368 3.86 -0.13 -11.64
CA GLY A 368 4.57 -0.75 -10.53
C GLY A 368 6.07 -0.41 -10.55
N ALA A 369 6.82 -0.99 -9.63
CA ALA A 369 8.26 -0.74 -9.48
C ALA A 369 9.10 -1.11 -10.72
N ALA A 370 8.58 -1.95 -11.62
CA ALA A 370 9.23 -2.32 -12.88
C ALA A 370 9.06 -1.28 -14.00
N GLY A 371 8.20 -0.28 -13.80
CA GLY A 371 7.96 0.79 -14.77
C GLY A 371 6.49 0.90 -15.20
N PRO A 372 6.21 1.86 -16.11
CA PRO A 372 4.87 2.16 -16.59
C PRO A 372 4.43 1.25 -17.73
N SER A 373 5.35 0.47 -18.31
CA SER A 373 5.09 -0.34 -19.50
C SER A 373 5.48 -1.79 -19.30
N LYS A 374 4.69 -2.67 -19.86
CA LYS A 374 5.02 -4.08 -20.02
C LYS A 374 6.02 -4.24 -21.15
N VAL A 375 7.13 -4.92 -20.88
CA VAL A 375 8.12 -5.33 -21.86
C VAL A 375 7.96 -6.81 -22.10
N GLU A 376 7.78 -7.24 -23.36
CA GLU A 376 7.66 -8.67 -23.69
C GLU A 376 8.56 -9.02 -24.88
N LEU A 377 9.40 -10.04 -24.69
CA LEU A 377 10.22 -10.59 -25.77
C LEU A 377 9.35 -11.48 -26.66
N MET A 378 9.40 -11.23 -27.95
CA MET A 378 8.63 -11.91 -28.98
C MET A 378 9.58 -12.67 -29.92
N TYR A 379 9.25 -13.89 -30.22
CA TYR A 379 10.00 -14.75 -31.13
C TYR A 379 9.27 -14.92 -32.47
N ARG A 380 9.96 -14.66 -33.54
CA ARG A 380 9.51 -14.92 -34.92
C ARG A 380 10.33 -16.07 -35.49
N PRO A 381 9.77 -17.25 -35.77
CA PRO A 381 10.52 -18.44 -36.20
C PRO A 381 11.15 -18.28 -37.57
N GLY A 382 10.62 -17.43 -38.42
CA GLY A 382 11.10 -17.27 -39.80
C GLY A 382 10.50 -16.06 -40.52
N ALA A 383 11.04 -15.73 -41.66
CA ALA A 383 10.55 -14.64 -42.51
C ALA A 383 9.08 -14.90 -42.91
N GLY A 384 8.23 -13.89 -42.78
CA GLY A 384 6.80 -13.98 -43.13
C GLY A 384 5.91 -14.63 -42.08
N LEU A 385 6.46 -15.17 -40.95
CA LEU A 385 5.71 -15.70 -39.85
C LEU A 385 5.42 -14.62 -38.80
N THR A 386 4.33 -14.82 -38.05
CA THR A 386 3.95 -13.91 -36.99
C THR A 386 4.82 -14.10 -35.74
N ALA A 387 5.29 -13.00 -35.16
CA ALA A 387 5.98 -13.01 -33.88
C ALA A 387 5.02 -13.47 -32.76
N ARG A 388 5.50 -14.30 -31.87
CA ARG A 388 4.74 -14.85 -30.73
C ARG A 388 5.54 -14.68 -29.43
N PRO A 389 4.89 -14.54 -28.28
CA PRO A 389 5.57 -14.55 -27.00
C PRO A 389 6.52 -15.75 -26.84
N LEU A 390 7.72 -15.53 -26.29
CA LEU A 390 8.71 -16.60 -26.08
C LEU A 390 8.12 -17.84 -25.38
N ARG A 391 7.25 -17.62 -24.41
CA ARG A 391 6.54 -18.69 -23.68
C ARG A 391 5.67 -19.62 -24.54
N ARG A 392 5.45 -19.27 -25.82
CA ARG A 392 4.68 -20.08 -26.79
C ARG A 392 5.57 -20.82 -27.79
N ILE A 393 6.87 -20.82 -27.59
CA ILE A 393 7.79 -21.64 -28.38
C ILE A 393 7.59 -23.09 -27.96
N ALA A 394 7.37 -23.97 -28.93
CA ALA A 394 7.05 -25.38 -28.68
C ALA A 394 8.30 -26.28 -28.48
N SER A 395 9.47 -25.83 -28.97
CA SER A 395 10.71 -26.60 -28.94
C SER A 395 11.62 -26.15 -27.80
N GLY A 396 11.93 -27.06 -26.86
CA GLY A 396 12.85 -26.80 -25.75
C GLY A 396 14.23 -26.38 -26.25
N GLY A 397 14.77 -27.04 -27.26
CA GLY A 397 16.07 -26.67 -27.86
C GLY A 397 16.10 -25.29 -28.51
N GLU A 398 14.98 -24.83 -29.12
CA GLU A 398 14.89 -23.46 -29.64
C GLU A 398 14.89 -22.44 -28.51
N VAL A 399 14.13 -22.68 -27.44
CA VAL A 399 14.09 -21.80 -26.25
C VAL A 399 15.47 -21.71 -25.61
N SER A 400 16.18 -22.84 -25.44
CA SER A 400 17.56 -22.88 -24.89
C SER A 400 18.53 -22.06 -25.75
N ARG A 401 18.44 -22.14 -27.07
CA ARG A 401 19.30 -21.35 -27.99
C ARG A 401 18.97 -19.86 -27.96
N VAL A 402 17.68 -19.49 -27.92
CA VAL A 402 17.28 -18.07 -27.76
C VAL A 402 17.79 -17.55 -26.41
N MET A 403 17.69 -18.33 -25.35
CA MET A 403 18.23 -17.98 -24.05
C MET A 403 19.75 -17.78 -24.09
N LEU A 404 20.48 -18.71 -24.68
CA LEU A 404 21.92 -18.58 -24.87
C LEU A 404 22.26 -17.29 -25.65
N ALA A 405 21.53 -16.99 -26.72
CA ALA A 405 21.72 -15.76 -27.48
C ALA A 405 21.48 -14.51 -26.63
N CYS A 406 20.45 -14.51 -25.79
CA CYS A 406 20.18 -13.42 -24.84
C CYS A 406 21.31 -13.27 -23.81
N LYS A 407 21.78 -14.39 -23.24
CA LYS A 407 22.86 -14.40 -22.23
C LYS A 407 24.18 -13.84 -22.82
N VAL A 408 24.54 -14.24 -24.02
CA VAL A 408 25.73 -13.70 -24.71
C VAL A 408 25.63 -12.19 -24.93
N VAL A 409 24.43 -11.70 -25.27
CA VAL A 409 24.20 -10.24 -25.50
C VAL A 409 24.21 -9.47 -24.18
N LEU A 410 23.68 -10.04 -23.11
CA LEU A 410 23.68 -9.43 -21.79
C LEU A 410 25.08 -9.40 -21.19
N GLY A 411 25.87 -10.47 -21.38
CA GLY A 411 27.21 -10.57 -20.80
C GLY A 411 27.17 -10.31 -19.27
N GLU A 412 28.16 -9.59 -18.77
CA GLU A 412 28.25 -9.24 -17.33
C GLU A 412 27.06 -8.45 -16.79
N ALA A 413 26.29 -7.79 -17.67
CA ALA A 413 25.11 -7.02 -17.26
C ALA A 413 23.95 -7.90 -16.77
N ASP A 414 23.99 -9.22 -17.02
CA ASP A 414 22.97 -10.16 -16.53
C ASP A 414 22.97 -10.34 -15.00
N GLY A 415 24.13 -10.06 -14.37
CA GLY A 415 24.28 -10.19 -12.91
C GLY A 415 24.21 -11.64 -12.40
N VAL A 416 24.42 -12.62 -13.29
CA VAL A 416 24.42 -14.07 -12.99
C VAL A 416 25.82 -14.61 -13.25
N ASP A 417 26.46 -15.15 -12.23
CA ASP A 417 27.86 -15.60 -12.34
C ASP A 417 27.97 -17.02 -12.93
N THR A 418 26.98 -17.87 -12.69
CA THR A 418 26.99 -19.28 -13.12
C THR A 418 25.79 -19.62 -14.00
N LEU A 419 26.06 -20.18 -15.17
CA LEU A 419 25.05 -20.62 -16.14
C LEU A 419 25.15 -22.13 -16.33
N VAL A 420 24.06 -22.84 -16.16
CA VAL A 420 23.98 -24.29 -16.31
C VAL A 420 23.07 -24.63 -17.49
N PHE A 421 23.63 -25.19 -18.55
CA PHE A 421 22.88 -25.59 -19.75
C PHE A 421 22.66 -27.10 -19.77
N ASP A 422 21.38 -27.50 -19.84
CA ASP A 422 20.97 -28.86 -20.09
C ASP A 422 20.24 -28.93 -21.43
N GLU A 423 20.54 -29.97 -22.21
CA GLU A 423 19.90 -30.23 -23.50
C GLU A 423 19.95 -29.08 -24.52
N VAL A 424 20.89 -28.12 -24.37
CA VAL A 424 21.06 -27.00 -25.32
C VAL A 424 21.40 -27.51 -26.73
N ASP A 425 21.96 -28.70 -26.83
CA ASP A 425 22.34 -29.45 -28.02
C ASP A 425 21.26 -30.37 -28.55
N ALA A 426 20.04 -30.36 -27.98
CA ALA A 426 18.93 -31.17 -28.44
C ALA A 426 18.53 -30.80 -29.89
N GLY A 427 18.53 -31.81 -30.79
CA GLY A 427 18.21 -31.63 -32.22
C GLY A 427 19.29 -30.89 -33.04
N VAL A 428 20.49 -30.76 -32.50
CA VAL A 428 21.63 -30.10 -33.13
C VAL A 428 22.66 -31.13 -33.60
N GLY A 429 23.30 -30.88 -34.74
CA GLY A 429 24.35 -31.76 -35.27
C GLY A 429 25.25 -31.01 -36.27
N GLY A 430 26.35 -31.61 -36.66
CA GLY A 430 27.22 -31.11 -37.71
C GLY A 430 27.78 -29.72 -37.46
N SER A 431 27.57 -28.78 -38.41
CA SER A 431 28.05 -27.41 -38.32
C SER A 431 27.41 -26.64 -37.18
N THR A 432 26.13 -26.86 -36.92
CA THR A 432 25.39 -26.19 -35.83
C THR A 432 25.96 -26.56 -34.45
N ALA A 433 26.43 -27.78 -34.23
CA ALA A 433 27.08 -28.17 -32.99
C ALA A 433 28.38 -27.42 -32.74
N ARG A 434 29.18 -27.18 -33.78
CA ARG A 434 30.40 -26.38 -33.71
C ARG A 434 30.09 -24.90 -33.43
N ALA A 435 29.08 -24.35 -34.08
CA ALA A 435 28.63 -23.00 -33.86
C ALA A 435 28.16 -22.80 -32.41
N LEU A 436 27.35 -23.73 -31.89
CA LEU A 436 26.89 -23.74 -30.50
C LEU A 436 28.10 -23.79 -29.52
N ALA A 437 29.05 -24.70 -29.78
CA ALA A 437 30.25 -24.84 -28.95
C ALA A 437 31.09 -23.55 -28.90
N ALA A 438 31.23 -22.82 -30.02
CA ALA A 438 31.93 -21.55 -30.10
C ALA A 438 31.21 -20.45 -29.28
N VAL A 439 29.89 -20.39 -29.36
CA VAL A 439 29.09 -19.42 -28.58
C VAL A 439 29.15 -19.71 -27.08
N LEU A 440 29.12 -20.98 -26.66
CA LEU A 440 29.28 -21.37 -25.26
C LEU A 440 30.69 -21.03 -24.74
N ALA A 441 31.74 -21.23 -25.57
CA ALA A 441 33.10 -20.84 -25.22
C ALA A 441 33.27 -19.32 -25.08
N ASP A 442 32.60 -18.54 -25.93
CA ASP A 442 32.56 -17.07 -25.79
C ASP A 442 31.92 -16.65 -24.47
N LEU A 443 30.81 -17.26 -24.10
CA LEU A 443 30.09 -16.98 -22.85
C LEU A 443 30.93 -17.37 -21.61
N ALA A 444 31.71 -18.44 -21.72
CA ALA A 444 32.59 -18.90 -20.64
C ALA A 444 33.76 -17.94 -20.32
N LYS A 445 33.99 -16.91 -21.13
CA LYS A 445 34.98 -15.85 -20.84
C LYS A 445 34.55 -14.92 -19.72
N THR A 446 33.24 -14.80 -19.50
CA THR A 446 32.65 -13.88 -18.53
C THR A 446 31.85 -14.60 -17.44
N HIS A 447 31.46 -15.85 -17.65
CA HIS A 447 30.63 -16.63 -16.72
C HIS A 447 31.24 -18.01 -16.46
N GLN A 448 30.92 -18.60 -15.32
CA GLN A 448 31.09 -20.05 -15.15
C GLN A 448 30.00 -20.76 -15.94
N VAL A 449 30.38 -21.53 -16.96
CA VAL A 449 29.42 -22.23 -17.82
C VAL A 449 29.53 -23.74 -17.62
N ILE A 450 28.47 -24.32 -17.08
CA ILE A 450 28.33 -25.78 -16.90
C ILE A 450 27.41 -26.28 -18.00
N VAL A 451 27.87 -27.22 -18.82
CA VAL A 451 27.10 -27.78 -19.93
C VAL A 451 27.00 -29.29 -19.80
N VAL A 452 25.78 -29.81 -19.81
CA VAL A 452 25.49 -31.22 -19.97
C VAL A 452 25.26 -31.48 -21.46
N THR A 453 26.11 -32.31 -22.08
CA THR A 453 26.09 -32.52 -23.53
C THR A 453 26.29 -33.97 -23.89
N HIS A 454 25.71 -34.36 -25.01
CA HIS A 454 25.95 -35.66 -25.67
C HIS A 454 26.77 -35.50 -26.96
N LEU A 455 27.10 -34.26 -27.37
CA LEU A 455 27.85 -33.96 -28.59
C LEU A 455 29.36 -33.80 -28.29
N ALA A 456 30.18 -34.57 -28.96
CA ALA A 456 31.64 -34.50 -28.89
C ALA A 456 32.14 -33.10 -29.28
N GLN A 457 31.53 -32.45 -30.30
CA GLN A 457 31.86 -31.12 -30.79
C GLN A 457 31.69 -30.02 -29.74
N VAL A 458 30.77 -30.24 -28.80
CA VAL A 458 30.58 -29.31 -27.67
C VAL A 458 31.55 -29.64 -26.52
N ALA A 459 31.72 -30.95 -26.23
CA ALA A 459 32.55 -31.43 -25.14
C ALA A 459 34.03 -31.06 -25.29
N VAL A 460 34.56 -31.05 -26.53
CA VAL A 460 35.97 -30.68 -26.81
C VAL A 460 36.29 -29.23 -26.43
N GLN A 461 35.34 -28.31 -26.42
CA GLN A 461 35.55 -26.92 -26.06
C GLN A 461 35.66 -26.67 -24.54
N GLY A 462 35.26 -27.66 -23.72
CA GLY A 462 35.32 -27.55 -22.27
C GLY A 462 36.75 -27.38 -21.75
N GLU A 463 36.96 -26.44 -20.84
CA GLU A 463 38.24 -26.30 -20.11
C GLU A 463 38.45 -27.47 -19.13
N ARG A 464 37.37 -27.85 -18.43
CA ARG A 464 37.32 -29.04 -17.59
C ARG A 464 36.28 -30.00 -18.11
N HIS A 465 36.59 -31.31 -18.09
CA HIS A 465 35.71 -32.37 -18.56
C HIS A 465 35.43 -33.36 -17.44
N TYR A 466 34.17 -33.57 -17.12
CA TYR A 466 33.72 -34.49 -16.09
C TYR A 466 32.90 -35.61 -16.73
N LEU A 467 33.27 -36.82 -16.44
CA LEU A 467 32.55 -38.03 -16.88
C LEU A 467 31.61 -38.49 -15.75
N VAL A 468 30.36 -38.65 -16.09
CA VAL A 468 29.33 -39.26 -15.24
C VAL A 468 29.17 -40.72 -15.62
N ALA A 469 29.56 -41.61 -14.72
CA ALA A 469 29.48 -43.06 -14.96
C ALA A 469 28.74 -43.77 -13.82
N LYS A 470 28.10 -44.89 -14.16
CA LYS A 470 27.52 -45.81 -13.17
C LYS A 470 28.55 -46.83 -12.76
N HIS A 471 28.68 -47.03 -11.47
CA HIS A 471 29.48 -48.14 -10.91
C HIS A 471 28.57 -49.08 -10.11
N ALA A 472 28.99 -50.32 -10.00
CA ALA A 472 28.35 -51.29 -9.12
C ALA A 472 28.52 -50.78 -7.66
N GLY A 473 27.44 -50.40 -7.02
CA GLY A 473 27.43 -49.95 -5.63
C GLY A 473 27.49 -51.16 -4.67
N THR A 474 27.56 -50.85 -3.38
CA THR A 474 27.41 -51.85 -2.31
C THR A 474 25.94 -52.27 -2.23
N GLY A 475 25.49 -53.21 -3.13
CA GLY A 475 24.11 -53.68 -3.23
C GLY A 475 23.60 -53.71 -4.68
N ASP A 476 22.33 -54.05 -4.88
CA ASP A 476 21.70 -54.15 -6.21
C ASP A 476 21.45 -52.78 -6.90
N VAL A 477 21.71 -51.68 -6.23
CA VAL A 477 21.44 -50.33 -6.78
C VAL A 477 22.74 -49.68 -7.24
N PRO A 478 22.88 -49.33 -8.54
CA PRO A 478 24.08 -48.69 -9.05
C PRO A 478 24.28 -47.29 -8.45
N GLU A 479 25.55 -46.95 -8.22
CA GLU A 479 25.97 -45.61 -7.76
C GLU A 479 26.49 -44.80 -8.94
N THR A 480 26.11 -43.53 -8.99
CA THR A 480 26.63 -42.57 -9.97
C THR A 480 27.89 -41.92 -9.43
N GLN A 481 28.95 -41.95 -10.21
CA GLN A 481 30.23 -41.31 -9.90
C GLN A 481 30.53 -40.21 -10.91
N LEU A 482 31.06 -39.08 -10.40
CA LEU A 482 31.55 -37.99 -11.22
C LEU A 482 33.07 -37.96 -11.10
N ALA A 483 33.78 -38.06 -12.22
CA ALA A 483 35.23 -38.00 -12.28
C ALA A 483 35.68 -36.90 -13.26
N GLU A 484 36.64 -36.08 -12.87
CA GLU A 484 37.32 -35.22 -13.82
C GLU A 484 38.25 -36.08 -14.69
N ILE A 485 38.14 -35.91 -16.00
CA ILE A 485 38.93 -36.65 -16.98
C ILE A 485 39.82 -35.71 -17.80
N SER A 486 41.06 -36.12 -18.06
CA SER A 486 42.03 -35.39 -18.86
C SER A 486 42.95 -36.37 -19.62
N GLY A 487 43.77 -35.85 -20.54
CA GLY A 487 44.68 -36.67 -21.34
C GLY A 487 43.98 -37.83 -22.08
N ASP A 488 44.52 -39.03 -22.01
CA ASP A 488 44.01 -40.21 -22.73
C ASP A 488 42.59 -40.58 -22.33
N ALA A 489 42.21 -40.40 -21.09
CA ALA A 489 40.84 -40.67 -20.64
C ALA A 489 39.83 -39.71 -21.31
N ARG A 490 40.19 -38.46 -21.52
CA ARG A 490 39.38 -37.49 -22.24
C ARG A 490 39.29 -37.82 -23.72
N VAL A 491 40.41 -38.21 -24.35
CA VAL A 491 40.43 -38.66 -25.74
C VAL A 491 39.52 -39.86 -25.93
N ALA A 492 39.60 -40.84 -25.04
CA ALA A 492 38.75 -42.04 -25.08
C ALA A 492 37.25 -41.73 -24.97
N GLU A 493 36.87 -40.80 -24.06
CA GLU A 493 35.45 -40.39 -23.93
C GLU A 493 34.96 -39.62 -25.18
N ILE A 494 35.78 -38.72 -25.74
CA ILE A 494 35.43 -38.02 -26.98
C ILE A 494 35.29 -39.00 -28.14
N ALA A 495 36.17 -40.00 -28.25
CA ALA A 495 36.09 -41.07 -29.26
C ALA A 495 34.78 -41.86 -29.11
N ARG A 496 34.45 -42.28 -27.87
CA ARG A 496 33.18 -42.94 -27.55
C ARG A 496 31.96 -42.09 -27.95
N MET A 497 31.99 -40.80 -27.71
CA MET A 497 30.93 -39.86 -28.08
C MET A 497 30.78 -39.71 -29.61
N LEU A 498 31.88 -39.78 -30.36
CA LEU A 498 31.88 -39.65 -31.82
C LEU A 498 31.36 -40.89 -32.54
N SER A 499 31.83 -42.06 -32.12
CA SER A 499 31.70 -43.29 -32.89
C SER A 499 31.04 -44.44 -32.10
N GLY A 500 30.86 -44.26 -30.80
CA GLY A 500 30.35 -45.31 -29.90
C GLY A 500 31.44 -46.34 -29.48
N ASP A 501 32.68 -46.19 -29.95
CA ASP A 501 33.80 -47.06 -29.67
C ASP A 501 35.09 -46.29 -29.39
N THR A 502 36.13 -47.02 -29.02
CA THR A 502 37.51 -46.49 -28.78
C THR A 502 38.51 -47.12 -29.73
N SER A 503 38.12 -47.37 -31.00
CA SER A 503 39.03 -47.85 -32.04
C SER A 503 40.16 -46.83 -32.32
N GLU A 504 41.26 -47.29 -32.90
CA GLU A 504 42.41 -46.45 -33.22
C GLU A 504 42.01 -45.24 -34.08
N LEU A 505 41.15 -45.43 -35.09
CA LEU A 505 40.64 -44.39 -35.94
C LEU A 505 39.76 -43.36 -35.17
N SER A 506 38.94 -43.84 -34.23
CA SER A 506 38.11 -43.01 -33.37
C SER A 506 38.95 -42.15 -32.41
N LEU A 507 40.01 -42.72 -31.86
CA LEU A 507 40.97 -42.03 -31.00
C LEU A 507 41.74 -40.93 -31.77
N GLU A 508 42.23 -41.24 -32.97
CA GLU A 508 42.87 -40.26 -33.86
C GLU A 508 41.94 -39.07 -34.19
N HIS A 509 40.69 -39.36 -34.52
CA HIS A 509 39.69 -38.33 -34.80
C HIS A 509 39.39 -37.48 -33.55
N ALA A 510 39.28 -38.08 -32.39
CA ALA A 510 39.08 -37.39 -31.12
C ALA A 510 40.29 -36.49 -30.78
N GLN A 511 41.53 -36.96 -30.97
CA GLN A 511 42.75 -36.17 -30.79
C GLN A 511 42.80 -34.97 -31.74
N ALA A 512 42.45 -35.18 -33.02
CA ALA A 512 42.42 -34.10 -33.99
C ALA A 512 41.41 -32.98 -33.60
N LEU A 513 40.19 -33.36 -33.13
CA LEU A 513 39.21 -32.40 -32.64
C LEU A 513 39.63 -31.65 -31.39
N LEU A 514 40.31 -32.30 -30.44
CA LEU A 514 40.84 -31.66 -29.24
C LEU A 514 41.97 -30.69 -29.58
N ALA A 515 42.85 -31.07 -30.55
CA ALA A 515 43.91 -30.20 -31.04
C ALA A 515 43.33 -28.96 -31.78
N GLU A 516 42.30 -29.12 -32.62
CA GLU A 516 41.60 -28.01 -33.29
C GLU A 516 40.98 -27.05 -32.27
N ALA A 517 40.45 -27.57 -31.17
CA ALA A 517 39.88 -26.79 -30.09
C ALA A 517 40.93 -26.11 -29.20
N GLY A 518 42.24 -26.34 -29.42
CA GLY A 518 43.35 -25.85 -28.58
C GLY A 518 43.34 -26.47 -27.16
N ARG A 519 42.82 -27.66 -27.01
CA ARG A 519 42.58 -28.38 -25.73
C ARG A 519 43.26 -29.77 -25.70
N ALA A 520 44.23 -29.96 -26.56
CA ALA A 520 44.99 -31.23 -26.64
C ALA A 520 45.88 -31.50 -25.41
#